data_1e6ab7ccfac600736761bc0ec3950b58
#
_entry.id   1e6ab7ccfac600736761bc0ec3950b58
#
_cell.length_a   1.000
_cell.length_b   1.000
_cell.length_c   1.000
_cell.angle_alpha   90.00
_cell.angle_beta   90.00
_cell.angle_gamma   90.00
#
_symmetry.space_group_name_H-M   'P 1'
#
loop_
_entity.id
_entity.type
_entity.pdbx_description
1 polymer ?
#
loop_
_entity_poly.entity_id
_entity_poly.type
_entity_poly.pdbx_seq_one_letter_code
_entity_poly.pdbx_strand_id
1 'polypeptide(L)'
;TSTLQQEAARKLGFSVAQTMMVAQRLYEAGHITYMRTDSVNLSSLAINTTKDEIVKTLGERYLHIRNYHTHTKGAQEAHEAIRPTYISHHEINASSQEKRLYELIWKRTIASQMSDAELEKTTATIAVSGRKEHFVAVGEVLKFDGFLKVYMESTDDEGDTEGNDKMLPALAKGDVPVSYTH
;
A
#
# COMPACT_ATOMS: atom_id res chain seq x y z
N THR A 1 -8.34 -8.92 10.95
CA THR A 1 -8.87 -10.02 10.10
C THR A 1 -9.61 -9.45 8.89
N SER A 2 -10.60 -8.56 9.05
CA SER A 2 -11.44 -8.04 7.96
C SER A 2 -10.63 -7.35 6.86
N THR A 3 -9.64 -6.54 7.20
CA THR A 3 -8.75 -5.88 6.24
C THR A 3 -7.97 -6.90 5.39
N LEU A 4 -7.47 -7.99 6.01
CA LEU A 4 -6.79 -9.05 5.27
C LEU A 4 -7.72 -9.70 4.24
N GLN A 5 -8.97 -9.97 4.64
CA GLN A 5 -9.97 -10.57 3.75
C GLN A 5 -10.31 -9.66 2.56
N GLN A 6 -10.48 -8.36 2.81
CA GLN A 6 -10.75 -7.36 1.77
C GLN A 6 -9.58 -7.25 0.77
N GLU A 7 -8.36 -7.09 1.26
CA GLU A 7 -7.18 -6.97 0.42
C GLU A 7 -6.89 -8.27 -0.36
N ALA A 8 -7.08 -9.43 0.26
CA ALA A 8 -6.93 -10.70 -0.43
C ALA A 8 -8.00 -10.90 -1.52
N ALA A 9 -9.23 -10.44 -1.27
CA ALA A 9 -10.28 -10.48 -2.30
C ALA A 9 -9.93 -9.59 -3.49
N ARG A 10 -9.52 -8.33 -3.25
CA ARG A 10 -9.20 -7.36 -4.29
C ARG A 10 -7.95 -7.75 -5.09
N LYS A 11 -6.84 -8.07 -4.39
CA LYS A 11 -5.53 -8.29 -5.03
C LYS A 11 -5.29 -9.72 -5.49
N LEU A 12 -5.87 -10.71 -4.82
CA LEU A 12 -5.61 -12.11 -5.07
C LEU A 12 -6.80 -12.86 -5.66
N GLY A 13 -8.00 -12.24 -5.63
CA GLY A 13 -9.26 -12.89 -6.02
C GLY A 13 -9.70 -14.00 -5.05
N PHE A 14 -9.23 -13.95 -3.79
CA PHE A 14 -9.56 -14.98 -2.81
C PHE A 14 -10.92 -14.70 -2.16
N SER A 15 -11.74 -15.72 -2.02
CA SER A 15 -12.93 -15.63 -1.18
C SER A 15 -12.55 -15.51 0.31
N VAL A 16 -13.47 -15.02 1.12
CA VAL A 16 -13.29 -14.93 2.59
C VAL A 16 -12.89 -16.28 3.18
N ALA A 17 -13.58 -17.35 2.80
CA ALA A 17 -13.29 -18.70 3.27
C ALA A 17 -11.90 -19.18 2.84
N GLN A 18 -11.53 -18.94 1.58
CA GLN A 18 -10.22 -19.29 1.05
C GLN A 18 -9.10 -18.51 1.77
N THR A 19 -9.28 -17.21 1.96
CA THR A 19 -8.32 -16.36 2.69
C THR A 19 -8.07 -16.90 4.10
N MET A 20 -9.13 -17.23 4.84
CA MET A 20 -9.01 -17.72 6.20
C MET A 20 -8.39 -19.13 6.27
N MET A 21 -8.69 -20.01 5.32
CA MET A 21 -8.07 -21.33 5.23
C MET A 21 -6.56 -21.22 4.95
N VAL A 22 -6.16 -20.37 4.00
CA VAL A 22 -4.75 -20.17 3.65
C VAL A 22 -4.00 -19.49 4.80
N ALA A 23 -4.60 -18.47 5.44
CA ALA A 23 -4.01 -17.80 6.60
C ALA A 23 -3.84 -18.76 7.80
N GLN A 24 -4.78 -19.68 8.02
CA GLN A 24 -4.67 -20.71 9.05
C GLN A 24 -3.44 -21.61 8.80
N ARG A 25 -3.23 -22.06 7.57
CA ARG A 25 -2.06 -22.86 7.21
C ARG A 25 -0.75 -22.11 7.40
N LEU A 26 -0.69 -20.83 7.00
CA LEU A 26 0.47 -19.99 7.22
C LEU A 26 0.79 -19.82 8.72
N TYR A 27 -0.22 -19.65 9.55
CA TYR A 27 -0.07 -19.58 11.00
C TYR A 27 0.42 -20.92 11.59
N GLU A 28 -0.20 -22.03 11.23
CA GLU A 28 0.19 -23.37 11.70
C GLU A 28 1.61 -23.76 11.29
N ALA A 29 2.05 -23.30 10.11
CA ALA A 29 3.42 -23.43 9.64
C ALA A 29 4.42 -22.45 10.30
N GLY A 30 3.93 -21.54 11.15
CA GLY A 30 4.77 -20.55 11.84
C GLY A 30 5.26 -19.38 10.97
N HIS A 31 4.64 -19.15 9.81
CA HIS A 31 5.04 -18.08 8.89
C HIS A 31 4.46 -16.72 9.25
N ILE A 32 3.29 -16.68 9.88
CA ILE A 32 2.61 -15.44 10.30
C ILE A 32 2.12 -15.53 11.75
N THR A 33 1.84 -14.37 12.35
CA THR A 33 1.13 -14.27 13.63
C THR A 33 -0.32 -14.70 13.49
N TYR A 34 -1.03 -14.83 14.62
CA TYR A 34 -2.41 -15.31 14.64
C TYR A 34 -3.34 -14.44 13.79
N MET A 35 -4.03 -15.07 12.83
CA MET A 35 -4.81 -14.38 11.81
C MET A 35 -6.21 -13.93 12.26
N ARG A 36 -6.71 -14.43 13.41
CA ARG A 36 -8.02 -14.03 13.96
C ARG A 36 -7.82 -12.97 15.03
N THR A 37 -7.47 -11.76 14.61
CA THR A 37 -7.26 -10.61 15.47
C THR A 37 -7.85 -9.36 14.82
N ASP A 38 -8.26 -8.41 15.63
CA ASP A 38 -8.63 -7.04 15.25
C ASP A 38 -7.52 -6.04 15.62
N SER A 39 -6.46 -6.50 16.29
CA SER A 39 -5.32 -5.70 16.66
C SER A 39 -4.57 -5.17 15.44
N VAL A 40 -4.13 -3.92 15.54
CA VAL A 40 -3.20 -3.26 14.61
C VAL A 40 -1.85 -2.99 15.25
N ASN A 41 -1.66 -3.42 16.50
CA ASN A 41 -0.43 -3.18 17.25
C ASN A 41 0.69 -4.10 16.75
N LEU A 42 1.89 -3.56 16.66
CA LEU A 42 3.13 -4.32 16.43
C LEU A 42 3.97 -4.30 17.72
N SER A 43 4.56 -5.44 18.06
CA SER A 43 5.51 -5.50 19.17
C SER A 43 6.77 -4.70 18.86
N SER A 44 7.48 -4.29 19.90
CA SER A 44 8.77 -3.59 19.75
C SER A 44 9.78 -4.42 18.95
N LEU A 45 9.77 -5.74 19.10
CA LEU A 45 10.61 -6.64 18.30
C LEU A 45 10.23 -6.57 16.82
N ALA A 46 8.94 -6.62 16.50
CA ALA A 46 8.46 -6.53 15.11
C ALA A 46 8.82 -5.19 14.49
N ILE A 47 8.63 -4.08 15.22
CA ILE A 47 9.00 -2.73 14.75
C ILE A 47 10.50 -2.65 14.47
N ASN A 48 11.35 -3.11 15.40
CA ASN A 48 12.80 -3.05 15.25
C ASN A 48 13.29 -3.90 14.07
N THR A 49 12.81 -5.14 13.95
CA THR A 49 13.19 -6.01 12.83
C THR A 49 12.70 -5.48 11.48
N THR A 50 11.52 -4.86 11.44
CA THR A 50 11.00 -4.20 10.23
C THR A 50 11.83 -2.97 9.87
N LYS A 51 12.22 -2.15 10.86
CA LYS A 51 13.14 -1.03 10.67
C LYS A 51 14.45 -1.48 10.03
N ASP A 52 15.10 -2.48 10.62
CA ASP A 52 16.38 -2.98 10.14
C ASP A 52 16.26 -3.50 8.70
N GLU A 53 15.16 -4.17 8.37
CA GLU A 53 14.90 -4.68 7.03
C GLU A 53 14.68 -3.55 6.01
N ILE A 54 13.90 -2.51 6.36
CA ILE A 54 13.69 -1.34 5.48
C ILE A 54 15.00 -0.62 5.22
N VAL A 55 15.79 -0.34 6.28
CA VAL A 55 17.08 0.37 6.13
C VAL A 55 18.05 -0.44 5.26
N LYS A 56 18.11 -1.76 5.47
CA LYS A 56 18.99 -2.67 4.73
C LYS A 56 18.62 -2.77 3.25
N THR A 57 17.33 -2.84 2.93
CA THR A 57 16.85 -3.14 1.55
C THR A 57 16.54 -1.89 0.73
N LEU A 58 16.04 -0.83 1.37
CA LEU A 58 15.55 0.37 0.70
C LEU A 58 16.31 1.65 1.10
N GLY A 59 16.93 1.65 2.28
CA GLY A 59 17.66 2.80 2.82
C GLY A 59 16.84 3.63 3.82
N GLU A 60 17.53 4.46 4.60
CA GLU A 60 16.93 5.25 5.70
C GLU A 60 15.82 6.21 5.24
N ARG A 61 15.90 6.74 4.03
CA ARG A 61 14.88 7.64 3.47
C ARG A 61 13.49 7.02 3.43
N TYR A 62 13.42 5.70 3.30
CA TYR A 62 12.15 4.97 3.25
C TYR A 62 11.60 4.61 4.62
N LEU A 63 12.31 4.91 5.70
CA LEU A 63 11.89 4.55 7.05
C LEU A 63 11.07 5.66 7.70
N HIS A 64 9.88 5.29 8.20
CA HIS A 64 9.07 6.14 9.08
C HIS A 64 8.30 5.27 10.05
N ILE A 65 8.85 5.10 11.25
CA ILE A 65 8.23 4.26 12.29
C ILE A 65 6.91 4.87 12.76
N ARG A 66 5.86 4.04 12.74
CA ARG A 66 4.52 4.39 13.23
C ARG A 66 4.07 3.38 14.28
N ASN A 67 3.49 3.89 15.35
CA ASN A 67 2.82 3.08 16.35
C ASN A 67 1.31 3.18 16.12
N TYR A 68 0.70 2.05 15.79
CA TYR A 68 -0.75 1.94 15.63
C TYR A 68 -1.33 1.40 16.92
N HIS A 69 -2.47 1.95 17.34
CA HIS A 69 -3.18 1.51 18.53
C HIS A 69 -4.62 1.11 18.15
N THR A 70 -5.06 -0.01 18.70
CA THR A 70 -6.44 -0.47 18.53
C THR A 70 -7.35 0.35 19.46
N HIS A 71 -8.34 1.04 18.89
CA HIS A 71 -9.29 1.88 19.64
C HIS A 71 -10.56 1.14 20.08
N THR A 72 -10.67 -0.15 19.83
CA THR A 72 -11.87 -0.93 20.17
C THR A 72 -11.95 -1.17 21.68
N LYS A 73 -13.01 -0.68 22.31
CA LYS A 73 -13.30 -1.00 23.71
C LYS A 73 -13.46 -2.50 23.89
N GLY A 74 -12.60 -3.13 24.71
CA GLY A 74 -12.61 -4.57 24.95
C GLY A 74 -11.67 -5.37 24.05
N ALA A 75 -10.89 -4.76 23.16
CA ALA A 75 -9.79 -5.43 22.49
C ALA A 75 -8.79 -5.93 23.54
N GLN A 76 -8.46 -7.21 23.50
CA GLN A 76 -7.43 -7.75 24.36
C GLN A 76 -6.08 -7.15 23.93
N GLU A 77 -5.48 -6.32 24.75
CA GLU A 77 -4.18 -5.65 24.48
C GLU A 77 -3.04 -6.64 24.17
N ALA A 78 -3.24 -7.92 24.48
CA ALA A 78 -2.28 -8.99 24.27
C ALA A 78 -2.15 -9.46 22.82
N HIS A 79 -3.05 -9.05 21.91
CA HIS A 79 -3.01 -9.50 20.52
C HIS A 79 -2.19 -8.56 19.63
N GLU A 80 -1.32 -9.16 18.84
CA GLU A 80 -0.54 -8.48 17.80
C GLU A 80 -1.30 -8.43 16.46
N ALA A 81 -0.93 -7.50 15.58
CA ALA A 81 -1.41 -7.47 14.21
C ALA A 81 -0.96 -8.71 13.42
N ILE A 82 -1.66 -9.01 12.34
CA ILE A 82 -1.25 -10.07 11.40
C ILE A 82 0.00 -9.59 10.66
N ARG A 83 1.10 -10.30 10.84
CA ARG A 83 2.40 -10.00 10.23
C ARG A 83 3.22 -11.27 10.01
N PRO A 84 4.30 -11.22 9.19
CA PRO A 84 5.28 -12.29 9.15
C PRO A 84 5.92 -12.51 10.52
N THR A 85 6.13 -13.76 10.90
CA THR A 85 6.86 -14.11 12.12
C THR A 85 8.30 -13.62 12.04
N TYR A 86 8.93 -13.82 10.88
CA TYR A 86 10.29 -13.36 10.56
C TYR A 86 10.27 -12.44 9.36
N ILE A 87 10.45 -11.16 9.58
CA ILE A 87 10.38 -10.14 8.52
C ILE A 87 11.49 -10.28 7.47
N SER A 88 12.62 -10.88 7.84
CA SER A 88 13.74 -11.18 6.93
C SER A 88 13.44 -12.29 5.92
N HIS A 89 12.36 -13.04 6.10
CA HIS A 89 11.92 -14.05 5.15
C HIS A 89 11.02 -13.40 4.10
N HIS A 90 11.61 -12.98 2.98
CA HIS A 90 10.87 -12.35 1.88
C HIS A 90 9.99 -13.38 1.14
N GLU A 91 10.44 -14.62 1.13
CA GLU A 91 9.74 -15.75 0.51
C GLU A 91 9.68 -16.93 1.47
N ILE A 92 8.68 -17.79 1.26
CA ILE A 92 8.50 -19.03 2.02
C ILE A 92 8.40 -20.22 1.06
N ASN A 93 8.78 -21.40 1.53
CA ASN A 93 8.57 -22.63 0.77
C ASN A 93 7.19 -23.22 1.09
N ALA A 94 6.20 -22.89 0.28
CA ALA A 94 4.80 -23.22 0.49
C ALA A 94 4.05 -23.31 -0.85
N SER A 95 2.75 -23.61 -0.82
CA SER A 95 1.90 -23.61 -2.02
C SER A 95 1.81 -22.23 -2.66
N SER A 96 1.41 -22.15 -3.92
CA SER A 96 1.24 -20.87 -4.63
C SER A 96 0.26 -19.93 -3.93
N GLN A 97 -0.83 -20.43 -3.36
CA GLN A 97 -1.80 -19.62 -2.62
C GLN A 97 -1.20 -19.07 -1.32
N GLU A 98 -0.47 -19.90 -0.59
CA GLU A 98 0.20 -19.50 0.64
C GLU A 98 1.29 -18.46 0.37
N LYS A 99 2.10 -18.64 -0.68
CA LYS A 99 3.11 -17.64 -1.10
C LYS A 99 2.48 -16.29 -1.41
N ARG A 100 1.40 -16.27 -2.20
CA ARG A 100 0.71 -15.02 -2.57
C ARG A 100 0.11 -14.30 -1.36
N LEU A 101 -0.52 -15.03 -0.44
CA LEU A 101 -1.08 -14.42 0.77
C LEU A 101 0.02 -13.95 1.73
N TYR A 102 1.10 -14.71 1.88
CA TYR A 102 2.27 -14.33 2.66
C TYR A 102 2.91 -13.05 2.13
N GLU A 103 3.14 -12.97 0.82
CA GLU A 103 3.69 -11.79 0.16
C GLU A 103 2.83 -10.55 0.39
N LEU A 104 1.51 -10.68 0.31
CA LEU A 104 0.57 -9.60 0.61
C LEU A 104 0.72 -9.09 2.05
N ILE A 105 0.79 -10.01 3.01
CA ILE A 105 0.96 -9.70 4.44
C ILE A 105 2.34 -9.05 4.68
N TRP A 106 3.38 -9.59 4.07
CA TRP A 106 4.75 -9.08 4.19
C TRP A 106 4.86 -7.64 3.66
N LYS A 107 4.41 -7.41 2.43
CA LYS A 107 4.42 -6.10 1.79
C LYS A 107 3.65 -5.06 2.61
N ARG A 108 2.46 -5.42 3.12
CA ARG A 108 1.66 -4.50 3.94
C ARG A 108 2.34 -4.19 5.27
N THR A 109 3.00 -5.17 5.89
CA THR A 109 3.74 -4.96 7.14
C THR A 109 4.90 -4.00 6.92
N ILE A 110 5.73 -4.21 5.89
CA ILE A 110 6.84 -3.31 5.54
C ILE A 110 6.31 -1.90 5.25
N ALA A 111 5.32 -1.78 4.37
CA ALA A 111 4.73 -0.50 3.97
C ALA A 111 4.18 0.30 5.16
N SER A 112 3.66 -0.37 6.19
CA SER A 112 3.13 0.28 7.40
C SER A 112 4.20 1.08 8.17
N GLN A 113 5.48 0.74 8.00
CA GLN A 113 6.62 1.36 8.67
C GLN A 113 7.49 2.18 7.70
N MET A 114 7.01 2.40 6.47
CA MET A 114 7.71 3.20 5.46
C MET A 114 7.25 4.65 5.46
N SER A 115 8.09 5.52 4.89
CA SER A 115 7.78 6.93 4.65
C SER A 115 6.61 7.08 3.68
N ASP A 116 5.86 8.18 3.83
CA ASP A 116 4.79 8.53 2.92
C ASP A 116 5.30 8.77 1.51
N ALA A 117 4.45 8.55 0.52
CA ALA A 117 4.70 8.99 -0.84
C ALA A 117 4.49 10.51 -0.93
N GLU A 118 5.33 11.19 -1.71
CA GLU A 118 5.23 12.61 -1.96
C GLU A 118 4.73 12.84 -3.39
N LEU A 119 3.53 13.44 -3.50
CA LEU A 119 2.89 13.77 -4.76
C LEU A 119 2.85 15.28 -4.93
N GLU A 120 3.28 15.77 -6.08
CA GLU A 120 3.11 17.17 -6.47
C GLU A 120 1.89 17.30 -7.38
N LYS A 121 0.86 18.02 -6.91
CA LYS A 121 -0.33 18.29 -7.69
C LYS A 121 -0.11 19.52 -8.57
N THR A 122 -0.19 19.33 -9.86
CA THR A 122 -0.08 20.40 -10.85
C THR A 122 -1.46 20.74 -11.42
N THR A 123 -1.81 22.02 -11.40
CA THR A 123 -3.03 22.51 -12.04
C THR A 123 -2.62 23.47 -13.15
N ALA A 124 -2.92 23.09 -14.40
CA ALA A 124 -2.70 23.92 -15.59
C ALA A 124 -3.99 24.62 -15.98
N THR A 125 -3.97 25.96 -16.02
CA THR A 125 -5.05 26.76 -16.56
C THR A 125 -4.70 27.17 -17.99
N ILE A 126 -5.50 26.70 -18.95
CA ILE A 126 -5.27 26.88 -20.39
C ILE A 126 -6.26 27.92 -20.90
N ALA A 127 -5.76 29.10 -21.25
CA ALA A 127 -6.55 30.17 -21.79
C ALA A 127 -6.94 29.88 -23.25
N VAL A 128 -8.16 30.22 -23.61
CA VAL A 128 -8.65 30.17 -25.01
C VAL A 128 -8.59 31.57 -25.62
N SER A 129 -7.89 31.70 -26.75
CA SER A 129 -7.76 32.99 -27.44
C SER A 129 -9.13 33.57 -27.80
N GLY A 130 -9.36 34.83 -27.41
CA GLY A 130 -10.61 35.55 -27.71
C GLY A 130 -11.82 35.16 -26.85
N ARG A 131 -11.64 34.35 -25.81
CA ARG A 131 -12.70 33.94 -24.86
C ARG A 131 -12.30 34.21 -23.41
N LYS A 132 -13.32 34.32 -22.54
CA LYS A 132 -13.12 34.44 -21.10
C LYS A 132 -13.02 33.07 -20.42
N GLU A 133 -13.52 32.05 -21.06
CA GLU A 133 -13.50 30.67 -20.62
C GLU A 133 -12.08 30.11 -20.73
N HIS A 134 -11.75 29.17 -19.86
CA HIS A 134 -10.48 28.47 -19.86
C HIS A 134 -10.70 26.99 -19.57
N PHE A 135 -9.77 26.15 -20.02
CA PHE A 135 -9.71 24.78 -19.61
C PHE A 135 -8.82 24.64 -18.37
N VAL A 136 -9.14 23.67 -17.53
CA VAL A 136 -8.32 23.32 -16.36
C VAL A 136 -7.93 21.86 -16.49
N ALA A 137 -6.64 21.59 -16.53
CA ALA A 137 -6.09 20.25 -16.44
C ALA A 137 -5.43 20.08 -15.06
N VAL A 138 -5.75 18.98 -14.38
CA VAL A 138 -5.17 18.64 -13.09
C VAL A 138 -4.47 17.30 -13.21
N GLY A 139 -3.20 17.26 -12.80
CA GLY A 139 -2.42 16.04 -12.77
C GLY A 139 -1.52 15.99 -11.56
N GLU A 140 -0.97 14.82 -11.31
CA GLU A 140 -0.07 14.56 -10.19
C GLU A 140 1.26 14.01 -10.70
N VAL A 141 2.36 14.43 -10.07
CA VAL A 141 3.70 13.92 -10.33
C VAL A 141 4.23 13.28 -9.05
N LEU A 142 4.62 12.03 -9.15
CA LEU A 142 5.25 11.32 -8.04
C LEU A 142 6.68 11.84 -7.84
N LYS A 143 6.94 12.53 -6.73
CA LYS A 143 8.27 13.06 -6.36
C LYS A 143 9.09 12.04 -5.58
N PHE A 144 8.42 11.31 -4.70
CA PHE A 144 9.00 10.24 -3.93
C PHE A 144 7.97 9.13 -3.73
N ASP A 145 8.37 7.92 -4.05
CA ASP A 145 7.47 6.77 -4.05
C ASP A 145 7.11 6.26 -2.64
N GLY A 146 7.99 6.47 -1.64
CA GLY A 146 7.72 6.08 -0.27
C GLY A 146 7.22 4.63 -0.18
N PHE A 147 6.14 4.40 0.58
CA PHE A 147 5.53 3.08 0.74
C PHE A 147 4.94 2.50 -0.56
N LEU A 148 4.60 3.33 -1.55
CA LEU A 148 4.08 2.87 -2.85
C LEU A 148 5.08 1.99 -3.61
N LYS A 149 6.37 2.10 -3.29
CA LYS A 149 7.41 1.23 -3.85
C LYS A 149 7.18 -0.26 -3.55
N VAL A 150 6.58 -0.56 -2.41
CA VAL A 150 6.37 -1.93 -1.94
C VAL A 150 4.90 -2.32 -1.99
N TYR A 151 4.00 -1.40 -1.67
CA TYR A 151 2.59 -1.68 -1.50
C TYR A 151 1.71 -0.55 -2.02
N MET A 152 0.78 -0.90 -2.90
CA MET A 152 -0.29 -0.01 -3.34
C MET A 152 -1.62 -0.57 -2.82
N GLU A 153 -2.38 0.23 -2.07
CA GLU A 153 -3.71 -0.18 -1.61
C GLU A 153 -4.66 -0.30 -2.81
N SER A 154 -5.53 -1.30 -2.76
CA SER A 154 -6.61 -1.42 -3.72
C SER A 154 -7.74 -0.47 -3.33
N THR A 155 -8.24 0.32 -4.28
CA THR A 155 -9.43 1.15 -4.11
C THR A 155 -10.66 0.44 -4.66
N ASP A 156 -11.85 0.77 -4.15
CA ASP A 156 -13.13 0.20 -4.64
C ASP A 156 -13.52 0.77 -6.02
N ASP A 157 -12.86 1.83 -6.46
CA ASP A 157 -13.04 2.42 -7.78
C ASP A 157 -12.26 1.64 -8.85
N GLU A 158 -12.66 0.39 -9.11
CA GLU A 158 -12.18 -0.39 -10.26
C GLU A 158 -12.60 0.21 -11.63
N GLY A 159 -13.29 1.36 -11.63
CA GLY A 159 -13.63 2.11 -12.82
C GLY A 159 -12.54 3.06 -13.32
N ASP A 160 -11.56 3.38 -12.49
CA ASP A 160 -10.48 4.30 -12.83
C ASP A 160 -9.20 3.54 -13.24
N THR A 161 -9.21 2.93 -14.42
CA THR A 161 -8.01 2.65 -15.21
C THR A 161 -7.28 3.94 -15.64
N GLU A 162 -7.75 5.08 -15.16
CA GLU A 162 -7.20 6.42 -15.38
C GLU A 162 -5.98 6.77 -14.50
N GLY A 163 -5.44 5.82 -13.74
CA GLY A 163 -4.25 6.09 -12.91
C GLY A 163 -3.02 6.53 -13.72
N ASN A 164 -2.97 6.23 -15.01
CA ASN A 164 -1.93 6.70 -15.93
C ASN A 164 -2.30 7.99 -16.67
N ASP A 165 -3.59 8.34 -16.75
CA ASP A 165 -4.06 9.55 -17.46
C ASP A 165 -3.94 10.83 -16.62
N LYS A 166 -3.68 10.71 -15.31
CA LYS A 166 -3.48 11.86 -14.41
C LYS A 166 -2.04 12.39 -14.38
N MET A 167 -1.11 11.74 -15.06
CA MET A 167 0.26 12.24 -15.16
C MET A 167 0.33 13.32 -16.24
N LEU A 168 0.37 14.58 -15.82
CA LEU A 168 0.67 15.68 -16.73
C LEU A 168 2.16 15.66 -17.08
N PRO A 169 2.51 15.98 -18.36
CA PRO A 169 3.89 16.24 -18.71
C PRO A 169 4.43 17.46 -17.93
N ALA A 170 5.72 17.62 -17.88
CA ALA A 170 6.32 18.84 -17.32
C ALA A 170 5.82 20.05 -18.14
N LEU A 171 5.08 20.93 -17.46
CA LEU A 171 4.49 22.13 -18.06
C LEU A 171 5.19 23.38 -17.53
N ALA A 172 5.44 24.32 -18.43
CA ALA A 172 5.97 25.65 -18.10
C ALA A 172 4.93 26.73 -18.43
N LYS A 173 5.03 27.88 -17.73
CA LYS A 173 4.17 29.02 -18.03
C LYS A 173 4.47 29.55 -19.42
N GLY A 174 3.46 29.56 -20.27
CA GLY A 174 3.56 30.02 -21.67
C GLY A 174 3.57 28.87 -22.69
N ASP A 175 3.55 27.63 -22.26
CA ASP A 175 3.40 26.49 -23.15
C ASP A 175 2.06 26.56 -23.89
N VAL A 176 2.08 26.21 -25.18
CA VAL A 176 0.90 26.17 -26.02
C VAL A 176 0.47 24.71 -26.16
N PRO A 177 -0.62 24.29 -25.51
CA PRO A 177 -1.11 22.93 -25.64
C PRO A 177 -1.71 22.72 -27.05
N VAL A 178 -1.43 21.55 -27.63
CA VAL A 178 -1.99 21.14 -28.94
C VAL A 178 -3.05 20.08 -28.68
N SER A 179 -4.27 20.33 -29.13
CA SER A 179 -5.35 19.35 -29.10
C SER A 179 -5.30 18.49 -30.38
N TYR A 180 -5.25 17.17 -30.19
CA TYR A 180 -5.46 16.22 -31.28
C TYR A 180 -6.87 15.64 -31.15
N THR A 181 -7.71 15.89 -32.17
CA THR A 181 -8.96 15.15 -32.34
C THR A 181 -8.66 13.89 -33.13
N HIS A 182 -8.93 12.74 -32.56
CA HIS A 182 -8.97 11.47 -33.29
C HIS A 182 -10.34 11.22 -33.87
#